data_09fe0d80afd52a6f827601f98a408ff2
#
_entry.id   09fe0d80afd52a6f827601f98a408ff2
#
_cell.length_a   1.000
_cell.length_b   1.000
_cell.length_c   1.000
_cell.angle_alpha   90.00
_cell.angle_beta   90.00
_cell.angle_gamma   90.00
#
_symmetry.space_group_name_H-M   'P 1'
#
loop_
_entity.id
_entity.type
_entity.pdbx_description
1 polymer ?
#
loop_
_entity_poly.entity_id
_entity_poly.type
_entity_poly.pdbx_seq_one_letter_code
_entity_poly.pdbx_strand_id
1 'polypeptide(L)'
;MRIAALAVLCLAFIGCKKSPQPTVPRIPDSNIGAGGGTFETPEAVMFHTVYKYSGHAGQALAFYAPEMEKRGATRSGEGFADDNVVHTGGIGKDGSASPKDPTKPGVYMYVMETPDATLIDVWENVPRAP
;
A
#
# COMPACT_ATOMS: atom_id res chain seq x y z
N MET A 1 39.08 -1.52 -39.66
CA MET A 1 39.36 -1.29 -38.25
C MET A 1 38.30 -0.41 -37.60
N ARG A 2 37.13 -0.93 -37.49
CA ARG A 2 35.98 -0.25 -36.85
C ARG A 2 35.15 -1.30 -36.12
N ILE A 3 35.56 -1.65 -34.94
CA ILE A 3 34.82 -2.53 -34.06
C ILE A 3 34.76 -1.87 -32.70
N ALA A 4 33.86 -0.92 -32.53
CA ALA A 4 33.63 -0.30 -31.21
C ALA A 4 32.20 0.23 -31.06
N ALA A 5 31.24 -0.25 -31.82
CA ALA A 5 29.88 0.31 -31.76
C ALA A 5 28.79 -0.65 -31.31
N LEU A 6 29.11 -1.88 -30.90
CA LEU A 6 28.06 -2.87 -30.59
C LEU A 6 27.88 -3.19 -29.11
N ALA A 7 28.68 -2.64 -28.23
CA ALA A 7 28.63 -2.99 -26.79
C ALA A 7 27.72 -2.10 -25.95
N VAL A 8 27.21 -0.99 -26.49
CA VAL A 8 26.43 0.00 -25.70
C VAL A 8 24.94 -0.27 -25.74
N LEU A 9 24.45 -1.06 -26.65
CA LEU A 9 23.00 -1.26 -26.82
C LEU A 9 22.39 -2.29 -25.87
N CYS A 10 23.18 -3.18 -25.27
CA CYS A 10 22.67 -4.21 -24.38
C CYS A 10 22.43 -3.78 -22.92
N LEU A 11 23.00 -2.64 -22.54
CA LEU A 11 22.85 -2.12 -21.16
C LEU A 11 21.56 -1.35 -20.94
N ALA A 12 20.90 -0.88 -21.99
CA ALA A 12 19.67 -0.10 -21.90
C ALA A 12 18.43 -0.94 -21.56
N PHE A 13 18.46 -2.27 -21.77
CA PHE A 13 17.31 -3.14 -21.53
C PHE A 13 17.29 -3.79 -20.14
N ILE A 14 18.36 -3.73 -19.36
CA ILE A 14 18.46 -4.39 -18.05
C ILE A 14 17.91 -3.48 -16.93
N GLY A 15 17.69 -2.19 -17.18
CA GLY A 15 17.28 -1.19 -16.19
C GLY A 15 15.79 -0.87 -16.09
N CYS A 16 14.90 -1.55 -16.84
CA CYS A 16 13.51 -1.11 -17.00
C CYS A 16 12.47 -1.85 -16.14
N LYS A 17 12.86 -2.68 -15.18
CA LYS A 17 11.91 -3.22 -14.20
C LYS A 17 11.67 -2.17 -13.13
N LYS A 18 10.54 -1.48 -13.22
CA LYS A 18 10.13 -0.55 -12.16
C LYS A 18 9.84 -1.34 -10.88
N SER A 19 10.38 -0.88 -9.77
CA SER A 19 10.00 -1.38 -8.46
C SER A 19 8.52 -1.13 -8.22
N PRO A 20 7.80 -2.05 -7.56
CA PRO A 20 6.42 -1.80 -7.17
C PRO A 20 6.28 -0.51 -6.38
N GLN A 21 5.18 0.21 -6.60
CA GLN A 21 4.84 1.42 -5.89
C GLN A 21 3.45 1.28 -5.26
N PRO A 22 3.16 1.98 -4.16
CA PRO A 22 1.83 2.01 -3.60
C PRO A 22 0.82 2.55 -4.62
N THR A 23 -0.36 1.96 -4.67
CA THR A 23 -1.42 2.36 -5.59
C THR A 23 -2.64 2.94 -4.90
N VAL A 24 -2.78 2.75 -3.58
CA VAL A 24 -3.87 3.35 -2.81
C VAL A 24 -3.64 4.86 -2.73
N PRO A 25 -4.60 5.68 -3.18
CA PRO A 25 -4.42 7.12 -3.20
C PRO A 25 -4.35 7.70 -1.79
N ARG A 26 -3.62 8.80 -1.65
CA ARG A 26 -3.57 9.58 -0.43
C ARG A 26 -4.75 10.53 -0.37
N ILE A 27 -5.47 10.54 0.74
CA ILE A 27 -6.53 11.54 0.96
C ILE A 27 -5.92 12.95 1.03
N PRO A 28 -6.52 13.96 0.37
CA PRO A 28 -6.09 15.35 0.53
C PRO A 28 -6.12 15.81 1.99
N ASP A 29 -5.31 16.81 2.33
CA ASP A 29 -5.20 17.36 3.69
C ASP A 29 -4.70 16.36 4.73
N SER A 30 -3.84 15.44 4.31
CA SER A 30 -3.18 14.50 5.18
C SER A 30 -1.67 14.60 5.08
N ASN A 31 -0.99 14.13 6.12
CA ASN A 31 0.47 14.00 6.20
C ASN A 31 0.84 12.56 6.52
N ILE A 32 2.03 12.13 6.09
CA ILE A 32 2.55 10.83 6.48
C ILE A 32 2.88 10.86 7.96
N GLY A 33 2.28 9.94 8.71
CA GLY A 33 2.55 9.74 10.13
C GLY A 33 3.70 8.76 10.37
N ALA A 34 4.00 8.54 11.64
CA ALA A 34 4.98 7.56 12.07
C ALA A 34 4.40 6.13 11.99
N GLY A 35 5.27 5.12 11.88
CA GLY A 35 4.91 3.71 12.00
C GLY A 35 4.74 2.97 10.68
N GLY A 36 4.95 3.63 9.54
CA GLY A 36 4.92 2.97 8.24
C GLY A 36 6.23 2.27 7.87
N GLY A 37 6.21 1.50 6.82
CA GLY A 37 7.39 0.80 6.32
C GLY A 37 7.07 -0.05 5.09
N THR A 38 8.09 -0.76 4.61
CA THR A 38 7.95 -1.70 3.51
C THR A 38 8.54 -3.05 3.87
N PHE A 39 7.90 -4.12 3.40
CA PHE A 39 8.39 -5.49 3.53
C PHE A 39 8.53 -6.09 2.14
N GLU A 40 9.74 -6.43 1.77
CA GLU A 40 10.04 -6.96 0.44
C GLU A 40 10.16 -8.48 0.47
N THR A 41 9.55 -9.13 -0.51
CA THR A 41 9.74 -10.54 -0.83
C THR A 41 10.11 -10.67 -2.31
N PRO A 42 10.58 -11.85 -2.76
CA PRO A 42 10.82 -12.06 -4.20
C PRO A 42 9.58 -11.85 -5.05
N GLU A 43 8.38 -12.08 -4.51
CA GLU A 43 7.11 -12.03 -5.25
C GLU A 43 6.41 -10.67 -5.20
N ALA A 44 6.62 -9.89 -4.12
CA ALA A 44 5.83 -8.68 -3.88
C ALA A 44 6.53 -7.71 -2.93
N VAL A 45 5.95 -6.51 -2.84
CA VAL A 45 6.26 -5.53 -1.79
C VAL A 45 4.98 -5.25 -1.01
N MET A 46 5.03 -5.41 0.30
CA MET A 46 3.98 -4.99 1.21
C MET A 46 4.28 -3.58 1.70
N PHE A 47 3.43 -2.64 1.37
CA PHE A 47 3.52 -1.26 1.84
C PHE A 47 2.63 -1.05 3.05
N HIS A 48 3.18 -0.45 4.08
CA HIS A 48 2.43 0.00 5.25
C HIS A 48 2.58 1.52 5.36
N THR A 49 1.49 2.24 5.30
CA THR A 49 1.49 3.70 5.40
C THR A 49 0.46 4.15 6.43
N VAL A 50 0.86 5.05 7.29
CA VAL A 50 -0.03 5.70 8.25
C VAL A 50 -0.15 7.16 7.86
N TYR A 51 -1.36 7.63 7.59
CA TYR A 51 -1.62 9.05 7.33
C TYR A 51 -2.26 9.70 8.56
N LYS A 52 -1.85 10.94 8.82
CA LYS A 52 -2.55 11.84 9.73
C LYS A 52 -3.46 12.74 8.89
N TYR A 53 -4.74 12.61 9.09
CA TYR A 53 -5.77 13.35 8.37
C TYR A 53 -6.41 14.39 9.28
N SER A 54 -6.63 15.60 8.76
CA SER A 54 -7.22 16.71 9.53
C SER A 54 -8.74 16.63 9.66
N GLY A 55 -9.41 15.82 8.83
CA GLY A 55 -10.86 15.62 8.88
C GLY A 55 -11.26 14.50 9.82
N HIS A 56 -12.52 14.11 9.75
CA HIS A 56 -13.10 13.05 10.59
C HIS A 56 -13.05 11.68 9.93
N ALA A 57 -13.15 10.63 10.74
CA ALA A 57 -13.12 9.24 10.26
C ALA A 57 -14.18 8.96 9.18
N GLY A 58 -15.40 9.48 9.35
CA GLY A 58 -16.46 9.31 8.35
C GLY A 58 -16.11 9.89 6.99
N GLN A 59 -15.40 11.02 6.95
CA GLN A 59 -14.94 11.65 5.70
C GLN A 59 -13.85 10.80 5.04
N ALA A 60 -12.92 10.27 5.82
CA ALA A 60 -11.88 9.37 5.31
C ALA A 60 -12.48 8.09 4.73
N LEU A 61 -13.41 7.46 5.45
CA LEU A 61 -14.09 6.26 4.99
C LEU A 61 -14.88 6.50 3.70
N ALA A 62 -15.56 7.64 3.61
CA ALA A 62 -16.29 8.02 2.39
C ALA A 62 -15.37 8.27 1.20
N PHE A 63 -14.20 8.86 1.43
CA PHE A 63 -13.20 9.06 0.38
C PHE A 63 -12.69 7.75 -0.19
N TYR A 64 -12.39 6.78 0.69
CA TYR A 64 -11.78 5.52 0.28
C TYR A 64 -12.78 4.46 -0.20
N ALA A 65 -14.04 4.55 0.16
CA ALA A 65 -15.03 3.53 -0.17
C ALA A 65 -15.09 3.15 -1.65
N PRO A 66 -15.16 4.09 -2.62
CA PRO A 66 -15.20 3.72 -4.03
C PRO A 66 -13.94 2.99 -4.50
N GLU A 67 -12.78 3.43 -4.04
CA GLU A 67 -11.50 2.81 -4.39
C GLU A 67 -11.37 1.41 -3.79
N MET A 68 -11.79 1.23 -2.56
CA MET A 68 -11.75 -0.07 -1.89
C MET A 68 -12.72 -1.06 -2.53
N GLU A 69 -13.92 -0.63 -2.88
CA GLU A 69 -14.90 -1.46 -3.59
C GLU A 69 -14.38 -1.94 -4.95
N LYS A 70 -13.72 -1.06 -5.70
CA LYS A 70 -13.09 -1.44 -6.97
C LYS A 70 -12.02 -2.51 -6.81
N ARG A 71 -11.37 -2.57 -5.67
CA ARG A 71 -10.34 -3.58 -5.35
C ARG A 71 -10.92 -4.87 -4.79
N GLY A 72 -12.23 -4.96 -4.63
CA GLY A 72 -12.88 -6.11 -4.03
C GLY A 72 -12.80 -6.17 -2.51
N ALA A 73 -12.40 -5.07 -1.87
CA ALA A 73 -12.40 -4.99 -0.41
C ALA A 73 -13.80 -4.68 0.12
N THR A 74 -14.14 -5.28 1.25
CA THR A 74 -15.42 -5.07 1.91
C THR A 74 -15.26 -4.24 3.18
N ARG A 75 -16.28 -3.46 3.51
CA ARG A 75 -16.33 -2.69 4.73
C ARG A 75 -16.41 -3.62 5.94
N SER A 76 -15.54 -3.39 6.91
CA SER A 76 -15.53 -4.10 8.18
C SER A 76 -15.27 -3.10 9.31
N GLY A 77 -16.30 -2.75 10.07
CA GLY A 77 -16.21 -1.71 11.11
C GLY A 77 -15.72 -0.38 10.54
N GLU A 78 -14.62 0.14 11.07
CA GLU A 78 -14.01 1.40 10.67
C GLU A 78 -12.92 1.22 9.60
N GLY A 79 -13.04 0.21 8.76
CA GLY A 79 -12.05 -0.06 7.74
C GLY A 79 -12.56 -0.90 6.58
N PHE A 80 -11.61 -1.33 5.76
CA PHE A 80 -11.83 -2.17 4.57
C PHE A 80 -10.79 -3.27 4.53
N ALA A 81 -11.19 -4.45 4.13
CA ALA A 81 -10.28 -5.57 3.96
C ALA A 81 -10.69 -6.39 2.74
N ASP A 82 -9.73 -6.83 1.95
CA ASP A 82 -9.95 -7.87 0.97
C ASP A 82 -9.57 -9.24 1.55
N ASP A 83 -9.85 -10.30 0.80
CA ASP A 83 -9.58 -11.66 1.26
C ASP A 83 -8.11 -12.06 1.22
N ASN A 84 -7.25 -11.25 0.61
CA ASN A 84 -5.84 -11.59 0.43
C ASN A 84 -4.92 -11.04 1.52
N VAL A 85 -5.38 -10.15 2.38
CA VAL A 85 -4.54 -9.59 3.45
C VAL A 85 -5.02 -10.10 4.81
N VAL A 86 -4.11 -10.75 5.52
CA VAL A 86 -4.32 -11.12 6.93
C VAL A 86 -3.65 -10.06 7.79
N HIS A 87 -4.41 -9.46 8.68
CA HIS A 87 -3.94 -8.43 9.60
C HIS A 87 -4.13 -8.86 11.04
N THR A 88 -3.11 -8.64 11.86
CA THR A 88 -3.16 -8.87 13.30
C THR A 88 -2.85 -7.58 14.04
N GLY A 89 -3.60 -7.28 15.08
CA GLY A 89 -3.47 -6.04 15.84
C GLY A 89 -4.32 -4.90 15.26
N GLY A 90 -4.12 -3.70 15.76
CA GLY A 90 -4.80 -2.48 15.35
C GLY A 90 -3.83 -1.32 15.21
N ILE A 91 -4.32 -0.16 14.80
CA ILE A 91 -3.51 1.07 14.67
C ILE A 91 -2.80 1.36 16.00
N GLY A 92 -1.49 1.64 15.92
CA GLY A 92 -0.67 2.00 17.07
C GLY A 92 -0.30 0.84 17.99
N LYS A 93 -0.59 -0.39 17.60
CA LYS A 93 -0.10 -1.61 18.26
C LYS A 93 0.81 -2.38 17.32
N ASP A 94 1.58 -3.32 17.86
CA ASP A 94 2.49 -4.18 17.11
C ASP A 94 1.72 -5.15 16.20
N GLY A 95 0.88 -4.58 15.34
CA GLY A 95 0.14 -5.33 14.34
C GLY A 95 0.98 -5.54 13.10
N SER A 96 0.82 -6.67 12.45
CA SER A 96 1.43 -6.97 11.17
C SER A 96 0.38 -7.43 10.17
N ALA A 97 0.61 -7.13 8.91
CA ALA A 97 -0.20 -7.63 7.83
C ALA A 97 0.66 -8.42 6.85
N SER A 98 0.08 -9.45 6.29
CA SER A 98 0.75 -10.25 5.26
C SER A 98 -0.26 -10.72 4.22
N PRO A 99 0.14 -10.88 2.94
CA PRO A 99 -0.73 -11.45 1.94
C PRO A 99 -0.85 -12.97 2.13
N LYS A 100 -2.03 -13.51 1.89
CA LYS A 100 -2.21 -14.97 1.78
C LYS A 100 -1.52 -15.51 0.54
N ASP A 101 -1.61 -14.78 -0.56
CA ASP A 101 -0.95 -15.07 -1.82
C ASP A 101 -0.17 -13.81 -2.26
N PRO A 102 1.16 -13.79 -2.11
CA PRO A 102 1.95 -12.61 -2.46
C PRO A 102 1.95 -12.30 -3.96
N THR A 103 1.56 -13.24 -4.82
CA THR A 103 1.47 -13.01 -6.26
C THR A 103 0.22 -12.24 -6.67
N LYS A 104 -0.68 -11.95 -5.74
CA LYS A 104 -1.93 -11.22 -5.97
C LYS A 104 -1.98 -9.92 -5.20
N PRO A 105 -2.65 -8.88 -5.74
CA PRO A 105 -2.90 -7.67 -4.98
C PRO A 105 -3.68 -7.96 -3.71
N GLY A 106 -3.47 -7.12 -2.70
CA GLY A 106 -4.22 -7.19 -1.46
C GLY A 106 -4.22 -5.85 -0.75
N VAL A 107 -5.27 -5.54 -0.02
CA VAL A 107 -5.40 -4.29 0.71
C VAL A 107 -6.12 -4.49 2.04
N TYR A 108 -5.63 -3.81 3.05
CA TYR A 108 -6.27 -3.64 4.34
C TYR A 108 -6.16 -2.17 4.73
N MET A 109 -7.25 -1.57 5.20
CA MET A 109 -7.25 -0.19 5.67
C MET A 109 -8.11 -0.06 6.92
N TYR A 110 -7.63 0.71 7.87
CA TYR A 110 -8.35 1.01 9.10
C TYR A 110 -8.25 2.50 9.42
N VAL A 111 -9.35 3.07 9.90
CA VAL A 111 -9.44 4.49 10.26
C VAL A 111 -9.76 4.62 11.75
N MET A 112 -9.01 5.46 12.46
CA MET A 112 -9.21 5.71 13.87
C MET A 112 -9.14 7.21 14.17
N GLU A 113 -10.17 7.76 14.81
CA GLU A 113 -10.11 9.10 15.37
C GLU A 113 -9.40 9.09 16.71
N THR A 114 -8.48 10.04 16.88
CA THR A 114 -7.85 10.36 18.15
C THR A 114 -8.19 11.82 18.51
N PRO A 115 -7.95 12.28 19.74
CA PRO A 115 -8.17 13.69 20.08
C PRO A 115 -7.37 14.67 19.20
N ASP A 116 -6.23 14.25 18.67
CA ASP A 116 -5.30 15.11 17.93
C ASP A 116 -5.46 15.00 16.41
N ALA A 117 -5.91 13.86 15.89
CA ALA A 117 -5.99 13.61 14.45
C ALA A 117 -6.79 12.36 14.14
N THR A 118 -7.22 12.23 12.89
CA THR A 118 -7.70 10.96 12.34
C THR A 118 -6.50 10.22 11.73
N LEU A 119 -6.26 9.00 12.17
CA LEU A 119 -5.22 8.12 11.64
C LEU A 119 -5.82 7.17 10.62
N ILE A 120 -5.15 7.05 9.48
CA ILE A 120 -5.53 6.14 8.41
C ILE A 120 -4.38 5.16 8.20
N ASP A 121 -4.62 3.91 8.55
CA ASP A 121 -3.63 2.83 8.47
C ASP A 121 -3.90 2.00 7.22
N VAL A 122 -2.95 2.02 6.29
CA VAL A 122 -3.09 1.36 4.98
C VAL A 122 -2.00 0.31 4.82
N TRP A 123 -2.42 -0.91 4.51
CA TRP A 123 -1.54 -2.01 4.13
C TRP A 123 -1.89 -2.45 2.73
N GLU A 124 -0.91 -2.47 1.86
CA GLU A 124 -1.11 -2.82 0.45
C GLU A 124 -0.03 -3.79 -0.03
N ASN A 125 -0.44 -4.94 -0.53
CA ASN A 125 0.46 -5.86 -1.21
C ASN A 125 0.46 -5.58 -2.71
N VAL A 126 1.62 -5.25 -3.24
CA VAL A 126 1.81 -4.97 -4.67
C VAL A 126 2.73 -6.04 -5.25
N PRO A 127 2.18 -6.96 -6.07
CA PRO A 127 3.00 -8.00 -6.69
C PRO A 127 4.04 -7.40 -7.63
N ARG A 128 5.19 -8.07 -7.72
CA ARG A 128 6.19 -7.75 -8.74
C ARG A 128 5.72 -8.27 -10.09
N ALA A 129 6.08 -7.55 -11.14
CA ALA A 129 5.83 -8.03 -12.49
C ALA A 129 6.60 -9.35 -12.72
N PRO A 130 6.01 -10.34 -13.42
CA PRO A 130 6.66 -11.59 -13.74
C PRO A 130 7.89 -11.41 -14.64
#